data_ba98faa4b611e76529f419710dfd4f3e
#
_entry.id   ba98faa4b611e76529f419710dfd4f3e
#
_cell.length_a   1.000
_cell.length_b   1.000
_cell.length_c   1.000
_cell.angle_alpha   90.00
_cell.angle_beta   90.00
_cell.angle_gamma   90.00
#
_symmetry.space_group_name_H-M   'P 1'
#
loop_
_entity.id
_entity.type
_entity.pdbx_description
1 polymer ?
#
loop_
_entity_poly.entity_id
_entity_poly.type
_entity_poly.pdbx_seq_one_letter_code
_entity_poly.pdbx_strand_id
1 'polypeptide(L)'
;MRIIVNILKKLNHRFMSKNQLYDFGIVGLGVMGRNFLLNVADHGYSIIGLDTNKEQAQALVEEASGKPAKATTDMKDFVKSLKTPRKIMLLVPAGKTVDIVIDSLLKYVEPKDVIIDGGNSFFEDTERRLEYLKEKKVTFLGVGVSGGAKGARLGPSIMPGGSKKAYNKVKKILEAVSAKVNGEPCVAYMGKGSAGNYVKMVHNGIEYAMMQLLAESYDILKNIGGLNNEELHQTYKKYNRGKLKSFLIEITAEIFTQKDDLGKGMLIDKILDKAKQKGTGKWTSQNAMEFGVPVPTIDAAVTMRGLSSLKNERLAAEKTLNIRMSKSTVDKSKMVKKVGDALFFAFITAYSQGMALLTDVSKEKGFGVDLESTARIWRGGCIIRASLLEDIRKAYSTNADLPNLMMDKTFARHLKGNHNALRYIIKKSIDTGIPTLAFSASLAYFDAYRGGRLPLNLTQAQRDHFGSHTYERIDKDGTFHTEWE
;
A
#
# COMPACT_ATOMS: atom_id res chain seq x y z
N MET A 1 12.17 47.69 -17.43
CA MET A 1 11.69 46.59 -16.53
C MET A 1 12.32 45.22 -16.84
N ARG A 2 12.39 44.72 -18.09
CA ARG A 2 13.04 43.43 -18.46
C ARG A 2 14.55 43.37 -18.16
N ILE A 3 15.28 44.47 -18.29
CA ILE A 3 16.73 44.52 -18.05
C ILE A 3 17.05 44.42 -16.55
N ILE A 4 16.28 45.04 -15.69
CA ILE A 4 16.43 44.95 -14.21
C ILE A 4 16.11 43.55 -13.71
N VAL A 5 15.09 42.88 -14.27
CA VAL A 5 14.75 41.50 -13.93
C VAL A 5 15.85 40.52 -14.36
N ASN A 6 16.51 40.76 -15.51
CA ASN A 6 17.64 39.94 -15.97
C ASN A 6 18.92 40.19 -15.16
N ILE A 7 19.14 41.43 -14.71
CA ILE A 7 20.26 41.78 -13.81
C ILE A 7 20.04 41.18 -12.43
N LEU A 8 18.82 41.22 -11.87
CA LEU A 8 18.48 40.57 -10.62
C LEU A 8 18.57 39.03 -10.72
N LYS A 9 18.16 38.43 -11.82
CA LYS A 9 18.37 36.99 -12.07
C LYS A 9 19.86 36.62 -12.19
N LYS A 10 20.69 37.45 -12.86
CA LYS A 10 22.14 37.23 -12.92
C LYS A 10 22.85 37.51 -11.58
N LEU A 11 22.37 38.47 -10.79
CA LEU A 11 22.90 38.72 -9.44
C LEU A 11 22.54 37.61 -8.48
N ASN A 12 21.31 37.06 -8.48
CA ASN A 12 20.97 35.90 -7.68
C ASN A 12 21.76 34.63 -8.06
N HIS A 13 22.14 34.45 -9.33
CA HIS A 13 23.02 33.35 -9.73
C HIS A 13 24.50 33.56 -9.30
N ARG A 14 24.91 34.80 -9.02
CA ARG A 14 26.30 35.12 -8.63
C ARG A 14 26.55 35.04 -7.12
N PHE A 15 25.50 35.03 -6.29
CA PHE A 15 25.58 34.91 -4.81
C PHE A 15 25.43 33.50 -4.27
N MET A 16 25.29 32.47 -5.11
CA MET A 16 25.45 31.09 -4.63
C MET A 16 26.95 30.86 -4.35
N SER A 17 27.33 30.87 -3.09
CA SER A 17 28.72 30.62 -2.67
C SER A 17 29.19 29.29 -3.25
N LYS A 18 30.44 29.29 -3.82
CA LYS A 18 31.07 28.09 -4.38
C LYS A 18 31.16 26.90 -3.40
N ASN A 19 30.73 27.04 -2.15
CA ASN A 19 30.83 26.06 -1.06
C ASN A 19 29.51 25.80 -0.31
N GLN A 20 28.34 26.06 -0.92
CA GLN A 20 27.09 25.74 -0.24
C GLN A 20 26.89 24.22 -0.18
N LEU A 21 26.78 23.66 1.03
CA LEU A 21 26.41 22.27 1.26
C LEU A 21 24.92 22.13 1.50
N TYR A 22 24.35 21.01 1.05
CA TYR A 22 22.91 20.72 1.07
C TYR A 22 22.54 19.74 2.19
N ASP A 23 21.35 19.91 2.77
CA ASP A 23 20.88 19.14 3.92
C ASP A 23 20.41 17.73 3.56
N PHE A 24 19.84 17.58 2.34
CA PHE A 24 19.24 16.34 1.89
C PHE A 24 19.40 16.12 0.39
N GLY A 25 19.71 14.90 -0.03
CA GLY A 25 19.87 14.52 -1.41
C GLY A 25 18.96 13.39 -1.85
N ILE A 26 18.51 13.43 -3.12
CA ILE A 26 17.79 12.32 -3.74
C ILE A 26 18.46 11.91 -5.04
N VAL A 27 18.63 10.59 -5.21
CA VAL A 27 18.98 9.96 -6.48
C VAL A 27 17.72 9.42 -7.13
N GLY A 28 17.47 9.83 -8.37
CA GLY A 28 16.24 9.55 -9.12
C GLY A 28 15.21 10.68 -9.01
N LEU A 29 15.15 11.53 -10.05
CA LEU A 29 14.27 12.71 -10.12
C LEU A 29 13.06 12.49 -11.03
N GLY A 30 12.63 11.23 -11.16
CA GLY A 30 11.31 10.94 -11.71
C GLY A 30 10.21 11.59 -10.87
N VAL A 31 8.95 11.39 -11.25
CA VAL A 31 7.78 12.06 -10.63
C VAL A 31 7.78 11.99 -9.10
N MET A 32 8.11 10.84 -8.50
CA MET A 32 8.13 10.68 -7.04
C MET A 32 9.31 11.41 -6.40
N GLY A 33 10.53 11.22 -6.92
CA GLY A 33 11.75 11.79 -6.34
C GLY A 33 11.75 13.30 -6.38
N ARG A 34 11.38 13.88 -7.51
CA ARG A 34 11.29 15.33 -7.67
C ARG A 34 10.25 15.93 -6.72
N ASN A 35 9.05 15.39 -6.69
CA ASN A 35 8.00 15.87 -5.79
C ASN A 35 8.38 15.76 -4.31
N PHE A 36 9.01 14.66 -3.90
CA PHE A 36 9.47 14.49 -2.51
C PHE A 36 10.57 15.51 -2.17
N LEU A 37 11.52 15.72 -3.06
CA LEU A 37 12.62 16.66 -2.83
C LEU A 37 12.13 18.11 -2.76
N LEU A 38 11.18 18.48 -3.60
CA LEU A 38 10.52 19.79 -3.54
C LEU A 38 9.73 19.98 -2.24
N ASN A 39 9.09 18.93 -1.73
CA ASN A 39 8.45 18.95 -0.42
C ASN A 39 9.47 19.21 0.70
N VAL A 40 10.67 18.59 0.63
CA VAL A 40 11.78 18.87 1.57
C VAL A 40 12.19 20.35 1.51
N ALA A 41 12.29 20.91 0.31
CA ALA A 41 12.63 22.33 0.13
C ALA A 41 11.53 23.27 0.67
N ASP A 42 10.26 22.90 0.53
CA ASP A 42 9.13 23.67 1.06
C ASP A 42 9.16 23.79 2.60
N HIS A 43 9.81 22.82 3.25
CA HIS A 43 9.99 22.81 4.71
C HIS A 43 11.33 23.42 5.17
N GLY A 44 11.98 24.20 4.31
CA GLY A 44 13.14 25.03 4.68
C GLY A 44 14.49 24.32 4.63
N TYR A 45 14.58 23.11 4.10
CA TYR A 45 15.85 22.41 3.92
C TYR A 45 16.46 22.71 2.54
N SER A 46 17.79 22.83 2.51
CA SER A 46 18.51 22.91 1.24
C SER A 46 18.64 21.51 0.60
N ILE A 47 18.43 21.43 -0.71
CA ILE A 47 18.26 20.17 -1.41
C ILE A 47 19.19 20.01 -2.60
N ILE A 48 19.62 18.77 -2.85
CA ILE A 48 20.31 18.41 -4.11
C ILE A 48 19.70 17.16 -4.73
N GLY A 49 19.50 17.18 -6.04
CA GLY A 49 19.01 16.04 -6.81
C GLY A 49 20.06 15.51 -7.78
N LEU A 50 20.09 14.19 -7.95
CA LEU A 50 20.86 13.49 -8.97
C LEU A 50 19.92 12.70 -9.88
N ASP A 51 20.05 12.91 -11.18
CA ASP A 51 19.46 12.05 -12.21
C ASP A 51 20.39 11.93 -13.41
N THR A 52 20.36 10.81 -14.10
CA THR A 52 21.11 10.62 -15.35
C THR A 52 20.52 11.42 -16.51
N ASN A 53 19.22 11.74 -16.44
CA ASN A 53 18.53 12.58 -17.40
C ASN A 53 18.67 14.07 -17.00
N LYS A 54 19.33 14.86 -17.89
CA LYS A 54 19.56 16.30 -17.69
C LYS A 54 18.25 17.10 -17.59
N GLU A 55 17.22 16.71 -18.32
CA GLU A 55 15.91 17.40 -18.30
C GLU A 55 15.24 17.26 -16.93
N GLN A 56 15.30 16.06 -16.32
CA GLN A 56 14.79 15.83 -14.97
C GLN A 56 15.57 16.65 -13.93
N ALA A 57 16.89 16.74 -14.08
CA ALA A 57 17.73 17.53 -13.21
C ALA A 57 17.40 19.03 -13.32
N GLN A 58 17.24 19.53 -14.53
CA GLN A 58 16.88 20.94 -14.80
C GLN A 58 15.49 21.28 -14.25
N ALA A 59 14.50 20.41 -14.47
CA ALA A 59 13.13 20.58 -13.99
C ALA A 59 13.07 20.74 -12.46
N LEU A 60 13.91 20.03 -11.68
CA LEU A 60 13.98 20.21 -10.24
C LEU A 60 14.36 21.66 -9.86
N VAL A 61 15.36 22.24 -10.51
CA VAL A 61 15.86 23.59 -10.19
C VAL A 61 14.82 24.65 -10.57
N GLU A 62 14.17 24.47 -11.71
CA GLU A 62 13.10 25.37 -12.18
C GLU A 62 11.89 25.34 -11.23
N GLU A 63 11.42 24.14 -10.86
CA GLU A 63 10.27 23.96 -9.97
C GLU A 63 10.57 24.35 -8.51
N ALA A 64 11.84 24.34 -8.09
CA ALA A 64 12.24 24.79 -6.76
C ALA A 64 12.02 26.30 -6.53
N SER A 65 11.87 27.09 -7.62
CA SER A 65 11.39 28.48 -7.56
C SER A 65 12.11 29.37 -6.53
N GLY A 66 13.46 29.44 -6.62
CA GLY A 66 14.29 30.29 -5.75
C GLY A 66 14.64 29.72 -4.38
N LYS A 67 14.21 28.51 -4.05
CA LYS A 67 14.66 27.79 -2.86
C LYS A 67 16.09 27.27 -3.06
N PRO A 68 16.85 27.00 -1.95
CA PRO A 68 18.19 26.45 -2.05
C PRO A 68 18.18 25.03 -2.64
N ALA A 69 18.26 24.94 -3.95
CA ALA A 69 18.21 23.68 -4.71
C ALA A 69 19.34 23.61 -5.73
N LYS A 70 19.94 22.43 -5.86
CA LYS A 70 20.90 22.09 -6.91
C LYS A 70 20.47 20.77 -7.56
N ALA A 71 20.80 20.62 -8.83
CA ALA A 71 20.71 19.33 -9.49
C ALA A 71 22.00 19.07 -10.27
N THR A 72 22.35 17.80 -10.41
CA THR A 72 23.55 17.37 -11.14
C THR A 72 23.32 16.00 -11.78
N THR A 73 24.12 15.69 -12.79
CA THR A 73 24.20 14.35 -13.40
C THR A 73 25.47 13.61 -12.97
N ASP A 74 26.32 14.24 -12.17
CA ASP A 74 27.59 13.69 -11.70
C ASP A 74 27.48 13.22 -10.24
N MET A 75 27.74 11.94 -10.00
CA MET A 75 27.65 11.30 -8.69
C MET A 75 28.65 11.89 -7.67
N LYS A 76 29.86 12.22 -8.12
CA LYS A 76 30.90 12.80 -7.26
C LYS A 76 30.53 14.20 -6.80
N ASP A 77 30.03 15.03 -7.73
CA ASP A 77 29.53 16.38 -7.42
C ASP A 77 28.33 16.31 -6.46
N PHE A 78 27.40 15.39 -6.70
CA PHE A 78 26.24 15.15 -5.83
C PHE A 78 26.66 14.87 -4.39
N VAL A 79 27.51 13.85 -4.18
CA VAL A 79 27.92 13.44 -2.83
C VAL A 79 28.75 14.51 -2.14
N LYS A 80 29.70 15.17 -2.85
CA LYS A 80 30.53 16.26 -2.29
C LYS A 80 29.73 17.49 -1.90
N SER A 81 28.56 17.70 -2.52
CA SER A 81 27.69 18.84 -2.21
C SER A 81 26.80 18.63 -0.98
N LEU A 82 26.82 17.46 -0.33
CA LEU A 82 26.01 17.16 0.85
C LEU A 82 26.74 17.42 2.16
N LYS A 83 26.03 17.95 3.16
CA LYS A 83 26.50 18.07 4.55
C LYS A 83 26.71 16.69 5.18
N THR A 84 27.84 16.50 5.86
CA THR A 84 28.14 15.28 6.63
C THR A 84 27.49 15.31 8.02
N PRO A 85 26.96 14.18 8.52
CA PRO A 85 26.76 12.94 7.82
C PRO A 85 25.71 13.09 6.73
N ARG A 86 26.05 12.61 5.53
CA ARG A 86 25.19 12.77 4.36
C ARG A 86 23.89 11.98 4.50
N LYS A 87 22.80 12.54 3.97
CA LYS A 87 21.46 11.93 3.98
C LYS A 87 21.02 11.82 2.53
N ILE A 88 21.06 10.62 1.98
CA ILE A 88 20.83 10.33 0.57
C ILE A 88 19.67 9.36 0.44
N MET A 89 18.59 9.77 -0.23
CA MET A 89 17.44 8.92 -0.51
C MET A 89 17.46 8.46 -1.96
N LEU A 90 17.16 7.19 -2.18
CA LEU A 90 17.03 6.57 -3.49
C LEU A 90 15.54 6.45 -3.83
N LEU A 91 15.12 7.04 -4.94
CA LEU A 91 13.78 6.90 -5.51
C LEU A 91 13.90 6.48 -6.99
N VAL A 92 14.61 5.38 -7.19
CA VAL A 92 14.87 4.73 -8.47
C VAL A 92 14.02 3.45 -8.62
N PRO A 93 13.91 2.85 -9.81
CA PRO A 93 13.23 1.57 -9.98
C PRO A 93 13.80 0.51 -9.05
N ALA A 94 12.91 -0.26 -8.39
CA ALA A 94 13.29 -1.33 -7.46
C ALA A 94 14.07 -2.46 -8.17
N GLY A 95 14.78 -3.26 -7.39
CA GLY A 95 15.60 -4.37 -7.87
C GLY A 95 17.05 -3.92 -8.19
N LYS A 96 17.65 -4.46 -9.22
CA LYS A 96 19.07 -4.26 -9.59
C LYS A 96 19.51 -2.79 -9.71
N THR A 97 18.60 -1.90 -10.11
CA THR A 97 18.92 -0.46 -10.22
C THR A 97 19.33 0.13 -8.87
N VAL A 98 18.69 -0.28 -7.78
CA VAL A 98 19.04 0.16 -6.43
C VAL A 98 20.46 -0.29 -6.07
N ASP A 99 20.83 -1.54 -6.39
CA ASP A 99 22.16 -2.09 -6.13
C ASP A 99 23.25 -1.31 -6.90
N ILE A 100 23.03 -1.05 -8.19
CA ILE A 100 23.95 -0.26 -9.04
C ILE A 100 24.18 1.15 -8.46
N VAL A 101 23.11 1.80 -7.99
CA VAL A 101 23.21 3.14 -7.40
C VAL A 101 23.96 3.09 -6.07
N ILE A 102 23.71 2.09 -5.23
CA ILE A 102 24.44 1.88 -3.96
C ILE A 102 25.94 1.70 -4.24
N ASP A 103 26.33 0.84 -5.17
CA ASP A 103 27.73 0.59 -5.52
C ASP A 103 28.43 1.84 -6.07
N SER A 104 27.69 2.66 -6.82
CA SER A 104 28.19 3.94 -7.33
C SER A 104 28.40 4.97 -6.20
N LEU A 105 27.50 5.00 -5.21
CA LEU A 105 27.59 5.88 -4.05
C LEU A 105 28.74 5.45 -3.11
N LEU A 106 29.00 4.16 -2.94
CA LEU A 106 30.05 3.65 -2.07
C LEU A 106 31.46 4.15 -2.42
N LYS A 107 31.69 4.63 -3.65
CA LYS A 107 32.95 5.26 -4.06
C LYS A 107 33.20 6.62 -3.41
N TYR A 108 32.17 7.26 -2.82
CA TYR A 108 32.24 8.66 -2.38
C TYR A 108 31.65 8.90 -0.99
N VAL A 109 30.79 7.99 -0.48
CA VAL A 109 30.22 8.11 0.87
C VAL A 109 31.21 7.65 1.93
N GLU A 110 31.01 8.13 3.15
CA GLU A 110 31.86 7.87 4.29
C GLU A 110 31.12 7.13 5.41
N PRO A 111 31.82 6.49 6.34
CA PRO A 111 31.21 5.93 7.55
C PRO A 111 30.34 6.97 8.25
N LYS A 112 29.17 6.57 8.73
CA LYS A 112 28.09 7.39 9.35
C LYS A 112 27.17 8.12 8.37
N ASP A 113 27.44 8.16 7.07
CA ASP A 113 26.46 8.60 6.08
C ASP A 113 25.24 7.67 6.09
N VAL A 114 24.08 8.17 5.68
CA VAL A 114 22.82 7.42 5.67
C VAL A 114 22.30 7.33 4.24
N ILE A 115 22.22 6.12 3.73
CA ILE A 115 21.53 5.79 2.48
C ILE A 115 20.12 5.32 2.83
N ILE A 116 19.12 5.85 2.15
CA ILE A 116 17.70 5.56 2.39
C ILE A 116 17.11 5.00 1.09
N ASP A 117 16.66 3.77 1.10
CA ASP A 117 15.87 3.24 -0.02
C ASP A 117 14.39 3.60 0.19
N GLY A 118 13.91 4.59 -0.56
CA GLY A 118 12.52 5.07 -0.53
C GLY A 118 11.64 4.43 -1.61
N GLY A 119 12.18 3.49 -2.39
CA GLY A 119 11.46 2.76 -3.42
C GLY A 119 10.51 1.69 -2.88
N ASN A 120 9.74 1.08 -3.78
CA ASN A 120 8.94 -0.11 -3.46
C ASN A 120 9.80 -1.37 -3.58
N SER A 121 10.93 -1.42 -2.87
CA SER A 121 11.82 -2.57 -2.87
C SER A 121 11.21 -3.76 -2.15
N PHE A 122 11.52 -4.96 -2.64
CA PHE A 122 11.18 -6.19 -1.94
C PHE A 122 11.97 -6.25 -0.61
N PHE A 123 11.32 -6.65 0.46
CA PHE A 123 11.90 -6.56 1.80
C PHE A 123 13.16 -7.45 1.96
N GLU A 124 13.25 -8.59 1.28
CA GLU A 124 14.44 -9.44 1.30
C GLU A 124 15.64 -8.79 0.60
N ASP A 125 15.41 -8.07 -0.49
CA ASP A 125 16.47 -7.25 -1.09
C ASP A 125 16.97 -6.19 -0.11
N THR A 126 16.08 -5.63 0.70
CA THR A 126 16.44 -4.67 1.75
C THR A 126 17.28 -5.33 2.85
N GLU A 127 16.95 -6.56 3.29
CA GLU A 127 17.78 -7.31 4.24
C GLU A 127 19.18 -7.56 3.69
N ARG A 128 19.29 -8.05 2.47
CA ARG A 128 20.56 -8.27 1.78
C ARG A 128 21.41 -6.99 1.71
N ARG A 129 20.79 -5.86 1.37
CA ARG A 129 21.45 -4.55 1.31
C ARG A 129 21.89 -4.05 2.68
N LEU A 130 21.11 -4.31 3.73
CA LEU A 130 21.46 -3.97 5.11
C LEU A 130 22.75 -4.68 5.54
N GLU A 131 22.87 -5.99 5.30
CA GLU A 131 24.07 -6.75 5.62
C GLU A 131 25.28 -6.30 4.77
N TYR A 132 25.11 -6.12 3.46
CA TYR A 132 26.17 -5.64 2.58
C TYR A 132 26.74 -4.27 3.01
N LEU A 133 25.86 -3.32 3.33
CA LEU A 133 26.29 -1.96 3.71
C LEU A 133 26.85 -1.88 5.14
N LYS A 134 26.42 -2.78 6.02
CA LYS A 134 26.98 -2.92 7.38
C LYS A 134 28.48 -3.27 7.33
N GLU A 135 28.90 -4.17 6.44
CA GLU A 135 30.31 -4.49 6.19
C GLU A 135 31.12 -3.26 5.73
N LYS A 136 30.50 -2.38 4.96
CA LYS A 136 31.09 -1.12 4.48
C LYS A 136 31.01 0.02 5.49
N LYS A 137 30.45 -0.22 6.70
CA LYS A 137 30.23 0.78 7.76
C LYS A 137 29.34 1.96 7.34
N VAL A 138 28.57 1.79 6.28
CA VAL A 138 27.57 2.76 5.79
C VAL A 138 26.20 2.39 6.36
N THR A 139 25.46 3.39 6.80
CA THR A 139 24.14 3.16 7.40
C THR A 139 23.06 3.10 6.32
N PHE A 140 22.19 2.11 6.39
CA PHE A 140 21.07 1.94 5.46
C PHE A 140 19.72 1.91 6.16
N LEU A 141 18.70 2.49 5.53
CA LEU A 141 17.30 2.45 5.95
C LEU A 141 16.43 2.02 4.78
N GLY A 142 15.61 1.01 4.98
CA GLY A 142 14.51 0.69 4.07
C GLY A 142 13.27 1.49 4.47
N VAL A 143 12.77 2.35 3.58
CA VAL A 143 11.69 3.30 3.91
C VAL A 143 10.55 3.17 2.92
N GLY A 144 9.43 2.64 3.38
CA GLY A 144 8.20 2.68 2.59
C GLY A 144 7.64 4.09 2.50
N VAL A 145 7.36 4.56 1.28
CA VAL A 145 6.71 5.85 1.02
C VAL A 145 5.39 5.60 0.30
N SER A 146 4.30 6.17 0.81
CA SER A 146 2.97 6.07 0.21
C SER A 146 2.39 7.44 -0.11
N GLY A 147 1.35 7.48 -0.97
CA GLY A 147 0.61 8.70 -1.33
C GLY A 147 0.69 9.10 -2.80
N GLY A 148 1.46 8.37 -3.61
CA GLY A 148 1.66 8.69 -5.02
C GLY A 148 2.34 10.06 -5.23
N ALA A 149 2.31 10.57 -6.44
CA ALA A 149 2.96 11.85 -6.81
C ALA A 149 2.45 13.04 -5.96
N LYS A 150 1.13 13.14 -5.79
CA LYS A 150 0.49 14.18 -4.99
C LYS A 150 0.87 14.07 -3.51
N GLY A 151 0.89 12.84 -2.96
CA GLY A 151 1.32 12.61 -1.59
C GLY A 151 2.79 12.95 -1.38
N ALA A 152 3.69 12.53 -2.27
CA ALA A 152 5.11 12.89 -2.21
C ALA A 152 5.33 14.42 -2.14
N ARG A 153 4.52 15.18 -2.86
CA ARG A 153 4.61 16.64 -2.92
C ARG A 153 4.00 17.35 -1.70
N LEU A 154 2.89 16.85 -1.18
CA LEU A 154 2.05 17.57 -0.20
C LEU A 154 2.04 16.91 1.20
N GLY A 155 2.62 15.75 1.35
CA GLY A 155 2.67 15.01 2.62
C GLY A 155 2.41 13.51 2.42
N PRO A 156 3.46 12.69 2.31
CA PRO A 156 3.33 11.23 2.26
C PRO A 156 3.13 10.61 3.65
N SER A 157 2.64 9.39 3.68
CA SER A 157 2.84 8.48 4.81
C SER A 157 4.19 7.78 4.64
N ILE A 158 5.01 7.78 5.70
CA ILE A 158 6.40 7.30 5.62
C ILE A 158 6.64 6.21 6.69
N MET A 159 7.22 5.10 6.28
CA MET A 159 7.41 3.87 7.05
C MET A 159 8.91 3.52 7.13
N PRO A 160 9.71 4.18 7.97
CA PRO A 160 11.14 3.88 8.12
C PRO A 160 11.40 2.59 8.90
N GLY A 161 12.23 1.70 8.34
CA GLY A 161 12.77 0.52 9.00
C GLY A 161 14.29 0.51 8.99
N GLY A 162 14.92 -0.29 9.86
CA GLY A 162 16.35 -0.43 9.98
C GLY A 162 16.89 0.01 11.34
N SER A 163 18.08 0.61 11.36
CA SER A 163 18.69 1.11 12.61
C SER A 163 17.95 2.31 13.18
N LYS A 164 17.47 2.22 14.42
CA LYS A 164 16.83 3.35 15.12
C LYS A 164 17.77 4.56 15.23
N LYS A 165 19.08 4.32 15.40
CA LYS A 165 20.10 5.37 15.44
C LYS A 165 20.20 6.11 14.10
N ALA A 166 20.06 5.40 12.99
CA ALA A 166 20.04 5.99 11.67
C ALA A 166 18.75 6.78 11.41
N TYR A 167 17.61 6.22 11.78
CA TYR A 167 16.32 6.91 11.70
C TYR A 167 16.36 8.26 12.43
N ASN A 168 16.93 8.32 13.61
CA ASN A 168 17.03 9.56 14.40
C ASN A 168 17.80 10.68 13.67
N LYS A 169 18.72 10.35 12.75
CA LYS A 169 19.45 11.36 11.95
C LYS A 169 18.58 12.02 10.88
N VAL A 170 17.54 11.32 10.41
CA VAL A 170 16.64 11.80 9.34
C VAL A 170 15.24 12.12 9.85
N LYS A 171 14.91 11.78 11.09
CA LYS A 171 13.61 11.90 11.71
C LYS A 171 12.98 13.27 11.51
N LYS A 172 13.70 14.35 11.82
CA LYS A 172 13.17 15.73 11.69
C LYS A 172 12.74 16.09 10.27
N ILE A 173 13.51 15.66 9.26
CA ILE A 173 13.18 15.89 7.85
C ILE A 173 11.93 15.08 7.48
N LEU A 174 11.90 13.80 7.84
CA LEU A 174 10.77 12.91 7.52
C LEU A 174 9.48 13.37 8.23
N GLU A 175 9.55 13.83 9.48
CA GLU A 175 8.41 14.42 10.20
C GLU A 175 7.92 15.72 9.57
N ALA A 176 8.83 16.56 9.10
CA ALA A 176 8.46 17.82 8.44
C ALA A 176 7.66 17.58 7.17
N VAL A 177 8.14 16.67 6.30
CA VAL A 177 7.56 16.42 4.97
C VAL A 177 6.36 15.49 4.97
N SER A 178 6.12 14.72 6.06
CA SER A 178 5.01 13.78 6.12
C SER A 178 3.64 14.49 6.27
N ALA A 179 2.58 13.82 5.82
CA ALA A 179 1.21 14.25 6.11
C ALA A 179 1.00 14.41 7.62
N LYS A 180 0.10 15.27 8.01
CA LYS A 180 -0.27 15.48 9.42
C LYS A 180 -1.77 15.26 9.60
N VAL A 181 -2.12 14.48 10.61
CA VAL A 181 -3.51 14.26 11.02
C VAL A 181 -3.64 14.68 12.49
N ASN A 182 -4.49 15.66 12.76
CA ASN A 182 -4.63 16.24 14.10
C ASN A 182 -3.30 16.72 14.71
N GLY A 183 -2.41 17.28 13.87
CA GLY A 183 -1.07 17.73 14.27
C GLY A 183 0.00 16.65 14.36
N GLU A 184 -0.38 15.37 14.35
CA GLU A 184 0.55 14.24 14.41
C GLU A 184 1.11 13.89 13.02
N PRO A 185 2.44 13.74 12.86
CA PRO A 185 3.05 13.39 11.59
C PRO A 185 2.77 11.92 11.23
N CYS A 186 2.42 11.68 9.96
CA CYS A 186 2.21 10.34 9.40
C CYS A 186 3.53 9.66 9.06
N VAL A 187 4.45 9.64 9.99
CA VAL A 187 5.71 8.91 9.98
C VAL A 187 5.97 8.32 11.36
N ALA A 188 6.43 7.07 11.39
CA ALA A 188 6.90 6.42 12.60
C ALA A 188 7.96 5.37 12.26
N TYR A 189 8.87 5.11 13.17
CA TYR A 189 9.81 4.01 13.05
C TYR A 189 9.09 2.67 13.13
N MET A 190 9.14 1.90 12.03
CA MET A 190 8.39 0.65 11.92
C MET A 190 9.09 -0.55 12.55
N GLY A 191 10.39 -0.48 12.81
CA GLY A 191 11.11 -1.58 13.40
C GLY A 191 12.49 -1.82 12.80
N LYS A 192 13.11 -2.91 13.21
CA LYS A 192 14.45 -3.33 12.77
C LYS A 192 14.41 -3.87 11.34
N GLY A 193 15.59 -4.10 10.77
CA GLY A 193 15.73 -4.76 9.47
C GLY A 193 14.95 -4.07 8.38
N SER A 194 14.29 -4.85 7.54
CA SER A 194 13.45 -4.39 6.44
C SER A 194 12.01 -4.05 6.83
N ALA A 195 11.71 -3.89 8.12
CA ALA A 195 10.35 -3.63 8.63
C ALA A 195 9.61 -2.52 7.85
N GLY A 196 10.31 -1.45 7.45
CA GLY A 196 9.70 -0.34 6.68
C GLY A 196 9.16 -0.77 5.32
N ASN A 197 9.95 -1.52 4.55
CA ASN A 197 9.52 -2.06 3.26
C ASN A 197 8.46 -3.15 3.45
N TYR A 198 8.57 -3.97 4.51
CA TYR A 198 7.58 -5.00 4.82
C TYR A 198 6.20 -4.39 5.14
N VAL A 199 6.14 -3.41 6.04
CA VAL A 199 4.90 -2.68 6.36
C VAL A 199 4.31 -2.02 5.11
N LYS A 200 5.17 -1.46 4.22
CA LYS A 200 4.72 -0.89 2.95
C LYS A 200 4.21 -1.94 1.98
N MET A 201 4.82 -3.12 1.92
CA MET A 201 4.35 -4.24 1.10
C MET A 201 2.95 -4.68 1.52
N VAL A 202 2.73 -4.90 2.83
CA VAL A 202 1.42 -5.29 3.37
C VAL A 202 0.38 -4.19 3.19
N HIS A 203 0.75 -2.91 3.38
CA HIS A 203 -0.10 -1.77 3.02
C HIS A 203 -0.62 -1.90 1.59
N ASN A 204 0.26 -2.23 0.63
CA ASN A 204 -0.15 -2.39 -0.76
C ASN A 204 -1.02 -3.64 -0.98
N GLY A 205 -0.83 -4.71 -0.23
CA GLY A 205 -1.74 -5.86 -0.24
C GLY A 205 -3.16 -5.48 0.18
N ILE A 206 -3.30 -4.74 1.28
CA ILE A 206 -4.59 -4.19 1.73
C ILE A 206 -5.20 -3.26 0.65
N GLU A 207 -4.37 -2.41 0.04
CA GLU A 207 -4.78 -1.52 -1.07
C GLU A 207 -5.39 -2.32 -2.22
N TYR A 208 -4.75 -3.43 -2.63
CA TYR A 208 -5.26 -4.30 -3.69
C TYR A 208 -6.63 -4.89 -3.32
N ALA A 209 -6.78 -5.39 -2.09
CA ALA A 209 -8.05 -5.91 -1.60
C ALA A 209 -9.16 -4.85 -1.63
N MET A 210 -8.88 -3.65 -1.11
CA MET A 210 -9.85 -2.55 -1.10
C MET A 210 -10.26 -2.12 -2.52
N MET A 211 -9.31 -2.04 -3.45
CA MET A 211 -9.59 -1.70 -4.85
C MET A 211 -10.44 -2.77 -5.53
N GLN A 212 -10.18 -4.06 -5.27
CA GLN A 212 -10.96 -5.15 -5.84
C GLN A 212 -12.39 -5.17 -5.27
N LEU A 213 -12.55 -4.97 -3.96
CA LEU A 213 -13.88 -4.86 -3.33
C LEU A 213 -14.68 -3.68 -3.89
N LEU A 214 -14.03 -2.56 -4.18
CA LEU A 214 -14.66 -1.42 -4.86
C LEU A 214 -15.08 -1.76 -6.29
N ALA A 215 -14.24 -2.46 -7.05
CA ALA A 215 -14.57 -2.90 -8.40
C ALA A 215 -15.75 -3.87 -8.41
N GLU A 216 -15.81 -4.83 -7.49
CA GLU A 216 -16.94 -5.75 -7.33
C GLU A 216 -18.21 -5.00 -6.88
N SER A 217 -18.08 -4.03 -5.96
CA SER A 217 -19.22 -3.20 -5.54
C SER A 217 -19.78 -2.35 -6.67
N TYR A 218 -18.91 -1.82 -7.54
CA TYR A 218 -19.30 -1.10 -8.76
C TYR A 218 -20.09 -2.00 -9.71
N ASP A 219 -19.60 -3.20 -9.96
CA ASP A 219 -20.22 -4.16 -10.87
C ASP A 219 -21.62 -4.56 -10.37
N ILE A 220 -21.76 -4.86 -9.08
CA ILE A 220 -23.04 -5.16 -8.43
C ILE A 220 -24.02 -3.98 -8.53
N LEU A 221 -23.57 -2.77 -8.21
CA LEU A 221 -24.43 -1.58 -8.25
C LEU A 221 -24.89 -1.26 -9.67
N LYS A 222 -24.00 -1.38 -10.65
CA LYS A 222 -24.29 -1.11 -12.06
C LYS A 222 -25.20 -2.20 -12.66
N ASN A 223 -24.83 -3.46 -12.55
CA ASN A 223 -25.45 -4.55 -13.33
C ASN A 223 -26.59 -5.27 -12.59
N ILE A 224 -26.60 -5.29 -11.25
CA ILE A 224 -27.75 -5.81 -10.46
C ILE A 224 -28.63 -4.66 -9.99
N GLY A 225 -28.03 -3.59 -9.46
CA GLY A 225 -28.74 -2.42 -8.96
C GLY A 225 -29.28 -1.51 -10.07
N GLY A 226 -28.77 -1.62 -11.30
CA GLY A 226 -29.19 -0.81 -12.45
C GLY A 226 -28.85 0.68 -12.31
N LEU A 227 -27.76 1.02 -11.60
CA LEU A 227 -27.34 2.40 -11.41
C LEU A 227 -26.54 2.89 -12.63
N ASN A 228 -26.86 4.10 -13.08
CA ASN A 228 -26.04 4.82 -14.05
C ASN A 228 -24.85 5.54 -13.38
N ASN A 229 -23.96 6.16 -14.16
CA ASN A 229 -22.75 6.80 -13.63
C ASN A 229 -23.04 7.94 -12.65
N GLU A 230 -24.09 8.74 -12.87
CA GLU A 230 -24.48 9.79 -11.91
C GLU A 230 -24.99 9.20 -10.60
N GLU A 231 -25.83 8.16 -10.65
CA GLU A 231 -26.31 7.47 -9.46
C GLU A 231 -25.16 6.77 -8.69
N LEU A 232 -24.15 6.23 -9.41
CA LEU A 232 -22.94 5.69 -8.83
C LEU A 232 -22.12 6.78 -8.14
N HIS A 233 -21.89 7.93 -8.80
CA HIS A 233 -21.24 9.09 -8.19
C HIS A 233 -21.90 9.45 -6.86
N GLN A 234 -23.21 9.67 -6.85
CA GLN A 234 -23.94 10.07 -5.65
C GLN A 234 -23.88 8.98 -4.56
N THR A 235 -23.91 7.72 -4.95
CA THR A 235 -23.81 6.57 -4.02
C THR A 235 -22.46 6.56 -3.31
N TYR A 236 -21.34 6.61 -4.05
CA TYR A 236 -20.00 6.62 -3.41
C TYR A 236 -19.73 7.92 -2.65
N LYS A 237 -20.24 9.07 -3.12
CA LYS A 237 -20.21 10.32 -2.37
C LYS A 237 -20.97 10.24 -1.04
N LYS A 238 -22.10 9.54 -1.02
CA LYS A 238 -22.85 9.24 0.22
C LYS A 238 -22.06 8.29 1.13
N TYR A 239 -21.45 7.23 0.60
CA TYR A 239 -20.59 6.32 1.37
C TYR A 239 -19.42 7.06 2.02
N ASN A 240 -18.82 8.02 1.32
CA ASN A 240 -17.69 8.80 1.83
C ASN A 240 -18.05 9.79 2.96
N ARG A 241 -19.34 10.02 3.23
CA ARG A 241 -19.82 10.81 4.38
C ARG A 241 -20.04 9.97 5.64
N GLY A 242 -19.94 8.65 5.55
CA GLY A 242 -20.19 7.69 6.61
C GLY A 242 -18.98 6.89 7.04
N LYS A 243 -19.23 5.68 7.53
CA LYS A 243 -18.21 4.73 8.02
C LYS A 243 -17.18 4.31 6.97
N LEU A 244 -17.52 4.42 5.69
CA LEU A 244 -16.65 4.10 4.56
C LEU A 244 -15.76 5.27 4.12
N LYS A 245 -15.80 6.41 4.85
CA LYS A 245 -14.99 7.59 4.50
C LYS A 245 -13.53 7.19 4.32
N SER A 246 -13.04 7.32 3.08
CA SER A 246 -11.67 6.94 2.69
C SER A 246 -11.29 7.59 1.37
N PHE A 247 -9.99 7.67 1.11
CA PHE A 247 -9.49 8.19 -0.16
C PHE A 247 -9.94 7.37 -1.36
N LEU A 248 -9.95 6.05 -1.26
CA LEU A 248 -10.38 5.20 -2.37
C LEU A 248 -11.87 5.39 -2.69
N ILE A 249 -12.73 5.57 -1.70
CA ILE A 249 -14.15 5.90 -1.90
C ILE A 249 -14.30 7.29 -2.53
N GLU A 250 -13.50 8.27 -2.07
CA GLU A 250 -13.50 9.63 -2.61
C GLU A 250 -13.20 9.64 -4.11
N ILE A 251 -12.06 9.07 -4.50
CA ILE A 251 -11.67 9.02 -5.92
C ILE A 251 -12.59 8.13 -6.76
N THR A 252 -13.20 7.10 -6.17
CA THR A 252 -14.19 6.28 -6.87
C THR A 252 -15.42 7.12 -7.24
N ALA A 253 -15.90 7.98 -6.33
CA ALA A 253 -16.99 8.90 -6.65
C ALA A 253 -16.60 9.88 -7.77
N GLU A 254 -15.39 10.43 -7.75
CA GLU A 254 -14.90 11.38 -8.76
C GLU A 254 -14.75 10.72 -10.14
N ILE A 255 -14.27 9.48 -10.20
CA ILE A 255 -14.09 8.73 -11.46
C ILE A 255 -15.38 8.69 -12.29
N PHE A 256 -16.54 8.55 -11.67
CA PHE A 256 -17.82 8.47 -12.39
C PHE A 256 -18.27 9.80 -13.00
N THR A 257 -17.67 10.92 -12.63
CA THR A 257 -17.95 12.25 -13.21
C THR A 257 -16.98 12.68 -14.30
N GLN A 258 -15.89 11.91 -14.49
CA GLN A 258 -14.86 12.26 -15.47
C GLN A 258 -15.39 11.99 -16.90
N LYS A 259 -15.51 13.06 -17.67
CA LYS A 259 -15.83 12.98 -19.10
C LYS A 259 -14.65 12.37 -19.87
N ASP A 260 -14.97 11.67 -20.94
CA ASP A 260 -13.98 11.22 -21.91
C ASP A 260 -13.31 12.41 -22.57
N ASP A 261 -11.99 12.45 -22.56
CA ASP A 261 -11.18 13.51 -23.17
C ASP A 261 -10.92 13.31 -24.66
N LEU A 262 -11.23 12.11 -25.18
CA LEU A 262 -11.07 11.75 -26.59
C LEU A 262 -12.39 11.60 -27.34
N GLY A 263 -13.55 11.73 -26.67
CA GLY A 263 -14.84 11.53 -27.29
C GLY A 263 -16.05 11.89 -26.43
N LYS A 264 -17.18 11.26 -26.69
CA LYS A 264 -18.43 11.47 -25.95
C LYS A 264 -18.61 10.42 -24.85
N GLY A 265 -19.21 10.82 -23.73
CA GLY A 265 -19.59 9.95 -22.62
C GLY A 265 -18.65 10.07 -21.43
N MET A 266 -18.67 9.07 -20.55
CA MET A 266 -17.82 9.03 -19.35
C MET A 266 -16.59 8.18 -19.62
N LEU A 267 -15.44 8.65 -19.15
CA LEU A 267 -14.14 7.99 -19.35
C LEU A 267 -14.14 6.54 -18.81
N ILE A 268 -14.79 6.29 -17.67
CA ILE A 268 -14.85 4.96 -17.07
C ILE A 268 -15.44 3.89 -18.01
N ASP A 269 -16.38 4.27 -18.88
CA ASP A 269 -16.99 3.37 -19.83
C ASP A 269 -16.10 3.07 -21.06
N LYS A 270 -14.94 3.76 -21.17
CA LYS A 270 -13.97 3.61 -22.27
C LYS A 270 -12.69 2.91 -21.81
N ILE A 271 -12.44 2.85 -20.50
CA ILE A 271 -11.25 2.21 -19.96
C ILE A 271 -11.34 0.69 -20.13
N LEU A 272 -10.28 0.11 -20.71
CA LEU A 272 -10.17 -1.35 -20.87
C LEU A 272 -10.07 -2.04 -19.50
N ASP A 273 -10.81 -3.12 -19.31
CA ASP A 273 -10.88 -3.92 -18.09
C ASP A 273 -9.62 -4.81 -17.84
N LYS A 274 -8.43 -4.19 -17.94
CA LYS A 274 -7.12 -4.81 -17.66
C LYS A 274 -6.41 -4.02 -16.57
N ALA A 275 -6.28 -4.59 -15.37
CA ALA A 275 -5.63 -3.93 -14.25
C ALA A 275 -4.17 -4.41 -14.10
N LYS A 276 -3.20 -3.56 -14.44
CA LYS A 276 -1.77 -3.84 -14.27
C LYS A 276 -1.36 -3.88 -12.79
N GLN A 277 -0.25 -4.56 -12.49
CA GLN A 277 0.35 -4.61 -11.15
C GLN A 277 1.87 -4.44 -11.21
N LYS A 278 2.46 -3.92 -10.13
CA LYS A 278 3.93 -3.73 -9.98
C LYS A 278 4.58 -4.74 -9.02
N GLY A 279 3.87 -5.80 -8.65
CA GLY A 279 4.37 -6.92 -7.86
C GLY A 279 4.12 -6.87 -6.35
N THR A 280 3.92 -5.71 -5.72
CA THR A 280 3.80 -5.59 -4.25
C THR A 280 2.62 -6.37 -3.65
N GLY A 281 1.46 -6.41 -4.33
CA GLY A 281 0.33 -7.25 -3.91
C GLY A 281 0.65 -8.74 -4.01
N LYS A 282 1.28 -9.15 -5.11
CA LYS A 282 1.75 -10.54 -5.29
C LYS A 282 2.74 -10.94 -4.19
N TRP A 283 3.70 -10.10 -3.84
CA TRP A 283 4.65 -10.38 -2.76
C TRP A 283 3.95 -10.52 -1.41
N THR A 284 2.89 -9.73 -1.15
CA THR A 284 2.09 -9.89 0.08
C THR A 284 1.46 -11.28 0.15
N SER A 285 0.81 -11.75 -0.92
CA SER A 285 0.21 -13.09 -0.99
C SER A 285 1.27 -14.19 -0.87
N GLN A 286 2.38 -14.10 -1.60
CA GLN A 286 3.46 -15.08 -1.55
C GLN A 286 4.03 -15.19 -0.13
N ASN A 287 4.31 -14.05 0.51
CA ASN A 287 4.86 -14.04 1.84
C ASN A 287 3.86 -14.51 2.90
N ALA A 288 2.57 -14.17 2.75
CA ALA A 288 1.52 -14.68 3.62
C ALA A 288 1.42 -16.22 3.57
N MET A 289 1.53 -16.82 2.38
CA MET A 289 1.57 -18.28 2.21
C MET A 289 2.82 -18.90 2.83
N GLU A 290 3.99 -18.26 2.69
CA GLU A 290 5.26 -18.74 3.27
C GLU A 290 5.19 -18.78 4.81
N PHE A 291 4.58 -17.77 5.45
CA PHE A 291 4.41 -17.72 6.89
C PHE A 291 3.12 -18.39 7.40
N GLY A 292 2.33 -19.03 6.52
CA GLY A 292 1.09 -19.70 6.90
C GLY A 292 -0.01 -18.77 7.42
N VAL A 293 0.04 -17.48 7.08
CA VAL A 293 -0.96 -16.49 7.49
C VAL A 293 -2.03 -16.34 6.41
N PRO A 294 -3.29 -16.65 6.68
CA PRO A 294 -4.33 -16.61 5.65
C PRO A 294 -4.76 -15.17 5.35
N VAL A 295 -4.63 -14.76 4.06
CA VAL A 295 -5.05 -13.44 3.57
C VAL A 295 -5.95 -13.52 2.32
N PRO A 296 -6.99 -14.37 2.32
CA PRO A 296 -7.70 -14.75 1.09
C PRO A 296 -8.39 -13.58 0.38
N THR A 297 -8.74 -12.49 1.06
CA THR A 297 -9.27 -11.28 0.40
C THR A 297 -8.20 -10.58 -0.43
N ILE A 298 -6.96 -10.56 0.05
CA ILE A 298 -5.81 -10.00 -0.67
C ILE A 298 -5.46 -10.92 -1.85
N ASP A 299 -5.44 -12.24 -1.61
CA ASP A 299 -5.16 -13.23 -2.66
C ASP A 299 -6.18 -13.19 -3.80
N ALA A 300 -7.46 -13.03 -3.46
CA ALA A 300 -8.54 -12.81 -4.42
C ALA A 300 -8.27 -11.59 -5.30
N ALA A 301 -7.84 -10.49 -4.73
CA ALA A 301 -7.51 -9.27 -5.48
C ALA A 301 -6.32 -9.47 -6.43
N VAL A 302 -5.28 -10.18 -6.00
CA VAL A 302 -4.13 -10.54 -6.85
C VAL A 302 -4.55 -11.46 -7.99
N THR A 303 -5.37 -12.46 -7.70
CA THR A 303 -5.94 -13.39 -8.69
C THR A 303 -6.77 -12.65 -9.74
N MET A 304 -7.62 -11.71 -9.33
CA MET A 304 -8.44 -10.90 -10.26
C MET A 304 -7.58 -10.01 -11.18
N ARG A 305 -6.44 -9.51 -10.69
CA ARG A 305 -5.46 -8.83 -11.58
C ARG A 305 -4.94 -9.76 -12.68
N GLY A 306 -4.62 -10.99 -12.32
CA GLY A 306 -4.22 -12.04 -13.27
C GLY A 306 -5.32 -12.32 -14.28
N LEU A 307 -6.53 -12.64 -13.84
CA LEU A 307 -7.68 -12.89 -14.71
C LEU A 307 -7.99 -11.70 -15.62
N SER A 308 -7.88 -10.47 -15.12
CA SER A 308 -8.11 -9.26 -15.94
C SER A 308 -7.13 -9.16 -17.11
N SER A 309 -5.92 -9.66 -16.98
CA SER A 309 -4.89 -9.61 -18.03
C SER A 309 -5.20 -10.53 -19.22
N LEU A 310 -5.98 -11.60 -19.02
CA LEU A 310 -6.36 -12.60 -20.02
C LEU A 310 -7.52 -12.13 -20.94
N LYS A 311 -7.53 -10.87 -21.37
CA LYS A 311 -8.70 -10.27 -22.06
C LYS A 311 -9.14 -11.05 -23.29
N ASN A 312 -8.23 -11.42 -24.17
CA ASN A 312 -8.56 -12.13 -25.42
C ASN A 312 -9.09 -13.55 -25.13
N GLU A 313 -8.51 -14.22 -24.13
CA GLU A 313 -8.97 -15.55 -23.69
C GLU A 313 -10.36 -15.46 -23.07
N ARG A 314 -10.63 -14.45 -22.22
CA ARG A 314 -11.98 -14.22 -21.64
C ARG A 314 -13.02 -13.95 -22.70
N LEU A 315 -12.71 -13.19 -23.76
CA LEU A 315 -13.62 -12.96 -24.88
C LEU A 315 -13.91 -14.25 -25.67
N ALA A 316 -12.92 -15.13 -25.83
CA ALA A 316 -13.12 -16.44 -26.45
C ALA A 316 -13.97 -17.35 -25.55
N ALA A 317 -13.67 -17.38 -24.24
CA ALA A 317 -14.42 -18.16 -23.26
C ALA A 317 -15.89 -17.75 -23.18
N GLU A 318 -16.19 -16.44 -23.18
CA GLU A 318 -17.55 -15.91 -23.21
C GLU A 318 -18.36 -16.46 -24.37
N LYS A 319 -17.77 -16.50 -25.58
CA LYS A 319 -18.40 -17.06 -26.78
C LYS A 319 -18.58 -18.58 -26.70
N THR A 320 -17.58 -19.28 -26.17
CA THR A 320 -17.58 -20.76 -26.12
C THR A 320 -18.53 -21.28 -25.07
N LEU A 321 -18.52 -20.71 -23.89
CA LEU A 321 -19.36 -21.12 -22.76
C LEU A 321 -20.79 -20.66 -22.91
N ASN A 322 -21.02 -19.49 -23.48
CA ASN A 322 -22.33 -18.90 -23.84
C ASN A 322 -23.44 -19.12 -22.78
N ILE A 323 -23.12 -18.93 -21.50
CA ILE A 323 -24.07 -19.12 -20.40
C ILE A 323 -24.90 -17.85 -20.23
N ARG A 324 -26.21 -17.96 -20.35
CA ARG A 324 -27.14 -16.86 -20.06
C ARG A 324 -27.54 -16.89 -18.58
N MET A 325 -27.27 -15.81 -17.89
CA MET A 325 -27.64 -15.64 -16.49
C MET A 325 -28.94 -14.85 -16.35
N SER A 326 -29.66 -15.07 -15.26
CA SER A 326 -30.90 -14.39 -14.95
C SER A 326 -30.70 -12.90 -14.73
N LYS A 327 -31.58 -12.06 -15.23
CA LYS A 327 -31.65 -10.66 -14.81
C LYS A 327 -32.33 -10.61 -13.44
N SER A 328 -31.69 -9.98 -12.46
CA SER A 328 -32.30 -9.76 -11.16
C SER A 328 -32.99 -8.41 -11.12
N THR A 329 -34.25 -8.39 -10.69
CA THR A 329 -34.95 -7.15 -10.34
C THR A 329 -34.80 -6.93 -8.83
N VAL A 330 -34.12 -5.87 -8.44
CA VAL A 330 -33.93 -5.50 -7.03
C VAL A 330 -34.25 -4.02 -6.86
N ASP A 331 -34.74 -3.69 -5.67
CA ASP A 331 -34.88 -2.29 -5.28
C ASP A 331 -33.51 -1.62 -5.18
N LYS A 332 -33.31 -0.52 -5.93
CA LYS A 332 -32.04 0.21 -5.99
C LYS A 332 -31.59 0.68 -4.61
N SER A 333 -32.49 1.24 -3.81
CA SER A 333 -32.20 1.78 -2.51
C SER A 333 -31.73 0.69 -1.54
N LYS A 334 -32.39 -0.46 -1.58
CA LYS A 334 -32.00 -1.64 -0.81
C LYS A 334 -30.64 -2.15 -1.25
N MET A 335 -30.37 -2.22 -2.56
CA MET A 335 -29.08 -2.66 -3.08
C MET A 335 -27.97 -1.71 -2.66
N VAL A 336 -28.13 -0.41 -2.83
CA VAL A 336 -27.18 0.63 -2.36
C VAL A 336 -26.86 0.45 -0.88
N LYS A 337 -27.88 0.28 -0.03
CA LYS A 337 -27.65 0.06 1.40
C LYS A 337 -26.88 -1.23 1.67
N LYS A 338 -27.27 -2.36 1.06
CA LYS A 338 -26.63 -3.66 1.25
C LYS A 338 -25.19 -3.71 0.78
N VAL A 339 -24.88 -3.08 -0.36
CA VAL A 339 -23.52 -2.97 -0.88
C VAL A 339 -22.65 -2.13 0.07
N GLY A 340 -23.15 -1.00 0.58
CA GLY A 340 -22.40 -0.18 1.53
C GLY A 340 -22.08 -0.92 2.84
N ASP A 341 -23.07 -1.63 3.41
CA ASP A 341 -22.89 -2.43 4.62
C ASP A 341 -21.91 -3.61 4.39
N ALA A 342 -21.99 -4.26 3.22
CA ALA A 342 -21.09 -5.36 2.82
C ALA A 342 -19.66 -4.87 2.56
N LEU A 343 -19.51 -3.73 1.91
CA LEU A 343 -18.21 -3.13 1.63
C LEU A 343 -17.50 -2.74 2.93
N PHE A 344 -18.22 -2.19 3.90
CA PHE A 344 -17.67 -1.88 5.21
C PHE A 344 -17.20 -3.15 5.96
N PHE A 345 -17.98 -4.22 5.92
CA PHE A 345 -17.58 -5.52 6.45
C PHE A 345 -16.28 -6.03 5.81
N ALA A 346 -16.23 -6.02 4.48
CA ALA A 346 -15.09 -6.56 3.73
C ALA A 346 -13.83 -5.71 3.90
N PHE A 347 -13.95 -4.38 4.06
CA PHE A 347 -12.83 -3.51 4.41
C PHE A 347 -12.24 -3.86 5.78
N ILE A 348 -13.09 -4.11 6.79
CA ILE A 348 -12.62 -4.59 8.09
C ILE A 348 -11.85 -5.90 7.93
N THR A 349 -12.36 -6.83 7.13
CA THR A 349 -11.71 -8.13 6.88
C THR A 349 -10.35 -7.96 6.19
N ALA A 350 -10.25 -7.08 5.18
CA ALA A 350 -8.99 -6.81 4.48
C ALA A 350 -7.92 -6.22 5.42
N TYR A 351 -8.29 -5.24 6.27
CA TYR A 351 -7.38 -4.74 7.30
C TYR A 351 -7.02 -5.81 8.33
N SER A 352 -7.99 -6.64 8.77
CA SER A 352 -7.74 -7.71 9.72
C SER A 352 -6.69 -8.69 9.22
N GLN A 353 -6.77 -9.10 7.96
CA GLN A 353 -5.80 -9.98 7.31
C GLN A 353 -4.40 -9.34 7.22
N GLY A 354 -4.33 -8.10 6.76
CA GLY A 354 -3.05 -7.40 6.67
C GLY A 354 -2.39 -7.14 8.02
N MET A 355 -3.18 -6.77 9.04
CA MET A 355 -2.65 -6.54 10.40
C MET A 355 -2.20 -7.85 11.05
N ALA A 356 -2.93 -8.96 10.86
CA ALA A 356 -2.50 -10.29 11.33
C ALA A 356 -1.17 -10.70 10.68
N LEU A 357 -1.01 -10.49 9.37
CA LEU A 357 0.25 -10.77 8.68
C LEU A 357 1.41 -9.93 9.26
N LEU A 358 1.17 -8.64 9.55
CA LEU A 358 2.19 -7.81 10.21
C LEU A 358 2.55 -8.32 11.60
N THR A 359 1.57 -8.78 12.39
CA THR A 359 1.80 -9.35 13.73
C THR A 359 2.71 -10.57 13.66
N ASP A 360 2.33 -11.56 12.85
CA ASP A 360 3.00 -12.86 12.83
C ASP A 360 4.42 -12.74 12.25
N VAL A 361 4.57 -12.06 11.12
CA VAL A 361 5.90 -11.89 10.51
C VAL A 361 6.79 -10.97 11.32
N SER A 362 6.23 -9.92 11.96
CA SER A 362 7.01 -9.07 12.86
C SER A 362 7.58 -9.84 14.04
N LYS A 363 6.81 -10.80 14.57
CA LYS A 363 7.25 -11.69 15.65
C LYS A 363 8.34 -12.65 15.15
N GLU A 364 8.09 -13.33 14.04
CA GLU A 364 9.02 -14.31 13.44
C GLU A 364 10.36 -13.68 13.03
N LYS A 365 10.34 -12.53 12.36
CA LYS A 365 11.53 -11.81 11.90
C LYS A 365 12.16 -10.90 12.97
N GLY A 366 11.55 -10.74 14.14
CA GLY A 366 12.04 -9.86 15.19
C GLY A 366 12.04 -8.38 14.81
N PHE A 367 11.13 -7.94 13.92
CA PHE A 367 11.05 -6.56 13.46
C PHE A 367 10.66 -5.58 14.57
N GLY A 368 9.75 -5.97 15.46
CA GLY A 368 9.20 -5.11 16.50
C GLY A 368 8.28 -4.04 15.95
N VAL A 369 7.41 -4.41 14.98
CA VAL A 369 6.40 -3.50 14.40
C VAL A 369 5.34 -3.20 15.46
N ASP A 370 5.08 -1.90 15.67
CA ASP A 370 3.97 -1.42 16.48
C ASP A 370 2.75 -1.13 15.60
N LEU A 371 1.67 -1.90 15.81
CA LEU A 371 0.46 -1.82 14.99
C LEU A 371 -0.37 -0.57 15.29
N GLU A 372 -0.32 -0.03 16.50
CA GLU A 372 -0.92 1.28 16.81
C GLU A 372 -0.28 2.38 15.96
N SER A 373 1.04 2.47 16.00
CA SER A 373 1.80 3.43 15.18
C SER A 373 1.59 3.21 13.68
N THR A 374 1.48 1.94 13.25
CA THR A 374 1.21 1.61 11.84
C THR A 374 -0.16 2.15 11.41
N ALA A 375 -1.21 1.90 12.17
CA ALA A 375 -2.54 2.43 11.88
C ALA A 375 -2.54 3.98 11.95
N ARG A 376 -1.83 4.57 12.91
CA ARG A 376 -1.71 6.00 13.10
C ARG A 376 -1.13 6.69 11.86
N ILE A 377 -0.03 6.18 11.31
CA ILE A 377 0.62 6.81 10.14
C ILE A 377 -0.13 6.58 8.83
N TRP A 378 -0.99 5.58 8.75
CA TRP A 378 -1.82 5.34 7.56
C TRP A 378 -3.07 6.22 7.49
N ARG A 379 -3.40 6.99 8.55
CA ARG A 379 -4.56 7.92 8.55
C ARG A 379 -4.44 9.06 7.54
N GLY A 380 -3.22 9.43 7.13
CA GLY A 380 -2.97 10.50 6.15
C GLY A 380 -1.83 10.16 5.21
N GLY A 381 -1.78 10.81 4.04
CA GLY A 381 -0.68 10.71 3.10
C GLY A 381 -0.49 9.34 2.43
N CYS A 382 -1.46 8.43 2.49
CA CYS A 382 -1.38 7.13 1.83
C CYS A 382 -2.67 6.81 1.06
N ILE A 383 -2.62 5.76 0.25
CA ILE A 383 -3.74 5.35 -0.61
C ILE A 383 -4.88 4.70 0.19
N ILE A 384 -4.55 3.98 1.26
CA ILE A 384 -5.56 3.30 2.10
C ILE A 384 -6.06 4.17 3.27
N ARG A 385 -5.76 5.46 3.29
CA ARG A 385 -6.25 6.35 4.36
C ARG A 385 -7.77 6.33 4.44
N ALA A 386 -8.27 6.09 5.66
CA ALA A 386 -9.69 5.93 5.94
C ALA A 386 -10.00 6.32 7.38
N SER A 387 -11.26 6.72 7.66
CA SER A 387 -11.71 6.97 9.03
C SER A 387 -11.58 5.72 9.92
N LEU A 388 -11.74 4.54 9.35
CA LEU A 388 -11.61 3.25 10.03
C LEU A 388 -10.25 3.04 10.71
N LEU A 389 -9.19 3.68 10.21
CA LEU A 389 -7.84 3.57 10.79
C LEU A 389 -7.72 4.17 12.18
N GLU A 390 -8.57 5.12 12.55
CA GLU A 390 -8.61 5.62 13.93
C GLU A 390 -9.19 4.57 14.90
N ASP A 391 -10.19 3.80 14.46
CA ASP A 391 -10.73 2.71 15.26
C ASP A 391 -9.74 1.54 15.35
N ILE A 392 -9.00 1.25 14.27
CA ILE A 392 -7.92 0.25 14.27
C ILE A 392 -6.82 0.68 15.25
N ARG A 393 -6.41 1.96 15.21
CA ARG A 393 -5.43 2.52 16.14
C ARG A 393 -5.86 2.32 17.60
N LYS A 394 -7.12 2.65 17.91
CA LYS A 394 -7.70 2.47 19.26
C LYS A 394 -7.71 1.02 19.70
N ALA A 395 -8.04 0.08 18.81
CA ALA A 395 -8.05 -1.34 19.13
C ALA A 395 -6.66 -1.82 19.59
N TYR A 396 -5.61 -1.49 18.83
CA TYR A 396 -4.23 -1.86 19.18
C TYR A 396 -3.65 -1.04 20.33
N SER A 397 -4.07 0.20 20.53
CA SER A 397 -3.74 0.97 21.73
C SER A 397 -4.33 0.36 23.01
N THR A 398 -5.51 -0.28 22.92
CA THR A 398 -6.17 -0.95 24.03
C THR A 398 -5.60 -2.34 24.30
N ASN A 399 -5.26 -3.07 23.25
CA ASN A 399 -4.67 -4.40 23.32
C ASN A 399 -3.63 -4.58 22.21
N ALA A 400 -2.35 -4.39 22.55
CA ALA A 400 -1.25 -4.53 21.60
C ALA A 400 -1.07 -5.97 21.11
N ASP A 401 -1.46 -6.96 21.90
CA ASP A 401 -1.37 -8.39 21.59
C ASP A 401 -2.66 -8.95 20.96
N LEU A 402 -3.54 -8.08 20.43
CA LEU A 402 -4.75 -8.51 19.76
C LEU A 402 -4.41 -9.40 18.56
N PRO A 403 -4.74 -10.70 18.57
CA PRO A 403 -4.27 -11.63 17.55
C PRO A 403 -4.93 -11.38 16.19
N ASN A 404 -6.14 -10.83 16.20
CA ASN A 404 -6.84 -10.45 14.98
C ASN A 404 -7.83 -9.31 15.29
N LEU A 405 -7.88 -8.32 14.42
CA LEU A 405 -8.73 -7.15 14.59
C LEU A 405 -10.23 -7.51 14.75
N MET A 406 -10.69 -8.62 14.15
CA MET A 406 -12.06 -9.10 14.27
C MET A 406 -12.46 -9.48 15.70
N MET A 407 -11.49 -9.72 16.60
CA MET A 407 -11.72 -10.05 18.01
C MET A 407 -11.88 -8.80 18.89
N ASP A 408 -11.56 -7.61 18.41
CA ASP A 408 -11.87 -6.38 19.12
C ASP A 408 -13.38 -6.18 19.23
N LYS A 409 -13.87 -5.73 20.39
CA LYS A 409 -15.31 -5.59 20.68
C LYS A 409 -16.05 -4.68 19.71
N THR A 410 -15.43 -3.62 19.25
CA THR A 410 -16.01 -2.66 18.29
C THR A 410 -16.11 -3.28 16.91
N PHE A 411 -15.04 -3.90 16.43
CA PHE A 411 -15.01 -4.58 15.14
C PHE A 411 -15.93 -5.80 15.11
N ALA A 412 -15.95 -6.61 16.18
CA ALA A 412 -16.87 -7.72 16.31
C ALA A 412 -18.35 -7.29 16.21
N ARG A 413 -18.71 -6.14 16.82
CA ARG A 413 -20.06 -5.57 16.71
C ARG A 413 -20.37 -5.15 15.27
N HIS A 414 -19.44 -4.52 14.58
CA HIS A 414 -19.62 -4.14 13.19
C HIS A 414 -19.77 -5.35 12.27
N LEU A 415 -18.96 -6.38 12.45
CA LEU A 415 -19.05 -7.60 11.66
C LEU A 415 -20.39 -8.33 11.90
N LYS A 416 -20.80 -8.49 13.16
CA LYS A 416 -22.11 -9.07 13.53
C LYS A 416 -23.29 -8.30 12.93
N GLY A 417 -23.22 -6.97 12.85
CA GLY A 417 -24.27 -6.13 12.26
C GLY A 417 -24.36 -6.18 10.75
N ASN A 418 -23.26 -6.49 10.05
CA ASN A 418 -23.17 -6.32 8.60
C ASN A 418 -23.04 -7.64 7.81
N HIS A 419 -22.74 -8.79 8.44
CA HIS A 419 -22.53 -10.06 7.72
C HIS A 419 -23.71 -10.48 6.83
N ASN A 420 -24.95 -10.18 7.26
CA ASN A 420 -26.14 -10.49 6.47
C ASN A 420 -26.25 -9.66 5.19
N ALA A 421 -25.70 -8.45 5.17
CA ALA A 421 -25.62 -7.65 3.97
C ALA A 421 -24.65 -8.25 2.96
N LEU A 422 -23.51 -8.72 3.43
CA LEU A 422 -22.52 -9.41 2.58
C LEU A 422 -23.10 -10.71 2.00
N ARG A 423 -23.76 -11.53 2.81
CA ARG A 423 -24.44 -12.75 2.31
C ARG A 423 -25.49 -12.43 1.28
N TYR A 424 -26.25 -11.34 1.46
CA TYR A 424 -27.28 -10.92 0.52
C TYR A 424 -26.69 -10.57 -0.84
N ILE A 425 -25.64 -9.73 -0.91
CA ILE A 425 -25.04 -9.34 -2.19
C ILE A 425 -24.38 -10.52 -2.89
N ILE A 426 -23.70 -11.41 -2.17
CA ILE A 426 -23.08 -12.62 -2.74
C ILE A 426 -24.16 -13.53 -3.36
N LYS A 427 -25.25 -13.80 -2.65
CA LYS A 427 -26.38 -14.59 -3.21
C LYS A 427 -26.92 -13.97 -4.51
N LYS A 428 -27.11 -12.66 -4.54
CA LYS A 428 -27.60 -11.97 -5.76
C LYS A 428 -26.58 -12.02 -6.89
N SER A 429 -25.30 -11.96 -6.58
CA SER A 429 -24.23 -12.07 -7.57
C SER A 429 -24.13 -13.48 -8.16
N ILE A 430 -24.32 -14.52 -7.35
CA ILE A 430 -24.37 -15.92 -7.80
C ILE A 430 -25.54 -16.10 -8.79
N ASP A 431 -26.75 -15.62 -8.44
CA ASP A 431 -27.95 -15.72 -9.27
C ASP A 431 -27.77 -15.05 -10.64
N THR A 432 -26.92 -14.03 -10.73
CA THR A 432 -26.71 -13.20 -11.92
C THR A 432 -25.37 -13.42 -12.64
N GLY A 433 -24.52 -14.31 -12.13
CA GLY A 433 -23.20 -14.61 -12.67
C GLY A 433 -22.16 -13.49 -12.55
N ILE A 434 -22.39 -12.53 -11.65
CA ILE A 434 -21.40 -11.48 -11.36
C ILE A 434 -20.33 -12.02 -10.41
N PRO A 435 -19.04 -11.99 -10.81
CA PRO A 435 -17.98 -12.51 -9.98
C PRO A 435 -17.71 -11.60 -8.75
N THR A 436 -17.71 -12.21 -7.55
CA THR A 436 -17.45 -11.53 -6.27
C THR A 436 -16.37 -12.25 -5.49
N LEU A 437 -15.21 -12.42 -6.11
CA LEU A 437 -14.14 -13.23 -5.55
C LEU A 437 -13.65 -12.68 -4.20
N ALA A 438 -13.43 -11.36 -4.09
CA ALA A 438 -12.95 -10.72 -2.88
C ALA A 438 -14.03 -10.64 -1.79
N PHE A 439 -15.29 -10.34 -2.14
CA PHE A 439 -16.41 -10.39 -1.17
C PHE A 439 -16.64 -11.80 -0.65
N SER A 440 -16.62 -12.80 -1.54
CA SER A 440 -16.78 -14.22 -1.17
C SER A 440 -15.63 -14.70 -0.28
N ALA A 441 -14.39 -14.35 -0.60
CA ALA A 441 -13.22 -14.64 0.22
C ALA A 441 -13.30 -13.99 1.60
N SER A 442 -13.77 -12.73 1.67
CA SER A 442 -13.97 -12.03 2.95
C SER A 442 -14.99 -12.73 3.84
N LEU A 443 -16.10 -13.19 3.26
CA LEU A 443 -17.13 -13.92 4.00
C LEU A 443 -16.65 -15.30 4.46
N ALA A 444 -16.00 -16.04 3.56
CA ALA A 444 -15.48 -17.37 3.86
C ALA A 444 -14.41 -17.32 4.97
N TYR A 445 -13.50 -16.33 4.91
CA TYR A 445 -12.52 -16.09 5.97
C TYR A 445 -13.18 -15.82 7.31
N PHE A 446 -14.17 -14.91 7.34
CA PHE A 446 -14.91 -14.62 8.58
C PHE A 446 -15.62 -15.85 9.13
N ASP A 447 -16.29 -16.64 8.28
CA ASP A 447 -17.03 -17.82 8.73
C ASP A 447 -16.07 -18.92 9.23
N ALA A 448 -14.93 -19.12 8.56
CA ALA A 448 -13.91 -20.05 9.03
C ALA A 448 -13.26 -19.56 10.34
N TYR A 449 -12.86 -18.29 10.42
CA TYR A 449 -12.18 -17.75 11.60
C TYR A 449 -13.03 -17.82 12.88
N ARG A 450 -14.35 -17.62 12.78
CA ARG A 450 -15.27 -17.71 13.92
C ARG A 450 -15.76 -19.14 14.21
N GLY A 451 -15.41 -20.10 13.35
CA GLY A 451 -15.83 -21.50 13.50
C GLY A 451 -14.95 -22.25 14.48
N GLY A 452 -15.49 -22.66 15.63
CA GLY A 452 -14.74 -23.43 16.62
C GLY A 452 -14.37 -24.85 16.14
N ARG A 453 -15.00 -25.34 15.08
CA ARG A 453 -14.66 -26.62 14.42
C ARG A 453 -14.73 -26.45 12.90
N LEU A 454 -13.67 -26.82 12.23
CA LEU A 454 -13.56 -26.80 10.78
C LEU A 454 -13.55 -28.25 10.24
N PRO A 455 -13.92 -28.47 8.96
CA PRO A 455 -13.94 -29.81 8.37
C PRO A 455 -12.55 -30.33 8.00
N LEU A 456 -11.48 -29.74 8.54
CA LEU A 456 -10.08 -30.11 8.28
C LEU A 456 -9.68 -31.41 9.01
N ASN A 457 -10.53 -31.91 9.90
CA ASN A 457 -10.43 -33.27 10.47
C ASN A 457 -10.45 -34.35 9.36
N LEU A 458 -11.26 -34.17 8.30
CA LEU A 458 -11.25 -35.07 7.15
C LEU A 458 -9.91 -35.02 6.40
N THR A 459 -9.39 -33.81 6.15
CA THR A 459 -8.07 -33.64 5.50
C THR A 459 -6.97 -34.30 6.32
N GLN A 460 -6.99 -34.16 7.65
CA GLN A 460 -5.99 -34.78 8.50
C GLN A 460 -6.11 -36.30 8.54
N ALA A 461 -7.35 -36.83 8.55
CA ALA A 461 -7.61 -38.27 8.45
C ALA A 461 -7.10 -38.82 7.09
N GLN A 462 -7.34 -38.13 5.97
CA GLN A 462 -6.82 -38.52 4.67
C GLN A 462 -5.28 -38.55 4.65
N ARG A 463 -4.63 -37.55 5.26
CA ARG A 463 -3.16 -37.51 5.35
C ARG A 463 -2.62 -38.69 6.19
N ASP A 464 -3.30 -39.04 7.26
CA ASP A 464 -2.93 -40.20 8.07
C ASP A 464 -3.14 -41.52 7.30
N HIS A 465 -4.24 -41.64 6.58
CA HIS A 465 -4.58 -42.80 5.77
C HIS A 465 -3.54 -43.10 4.68
N PHE A 466 -3.13 -42.09 3.89
CA PHE A 466 -2.22 -42.34 2.78
C PHE A 466 -0.73 -42.21 3.14
N GLY A 467 -0.38 -41.63 4.28
CA GLY A 467 1.02 -41.32 4.57
C GLY A 467 1.40 -41.38 6.05
N SER A 468 0.57 -41.93 6.93
CA SER A 468 0.84 -42.05 8.37
C SER A 468 1.25 -40.71 9.00
N HIS A 469 0.61 -39.60 8.55
CA HIS A 469 0.95 -38.24 9.00
C HIS A 469 0.43 -37.87 10.38
N THR A 470 -0.15 -38.87 11.08
CA THR A 470 -0.67 -38.76 12.44
C THR A 470 -1.78 -37.69 12.60
N TYR A 471 -2.48 -37.70 13.71
CA TYR A 471 -3.49 -36.70 14.05
C TYR A 471 -3.60 -36.52 15.56
N GLU A 472 -4.11 -35.38 15.99
CA GLU A 472 -4.48 -35.10 17.36
C GLU A 472 -5.99 -35.40 17.56
N ARG A 473 -6.39 -35.75 18.77
CA ARG A 473 -7.79 -36.05 19.12
C ARG A 473 -8.36 -34.93 19.98
N ILE A 474 -9.68 -34.80 19.95
CA ILE A 474 -10.43 -33.86 20.80
C ILE A 474 -10.74 -34.40 22.18
N ASP A 475 -10.57 -35.69 22.39
CA ASP A 475 -10.97 -36.44 23.61
C ASP A 475 -9.77 -37.04 24.35
N LYS A 476 -8.57 -36.96 23.77
CA LYS A 476 -7.32 -37.45 24.37
C LYS A 476 -6.14 -36.62 23.90
N ASP A 477 -5.24 -36.28 24.80
CA ASP A 477 -3.97 -35.62 24.48
C ASP A 477 -3.01 -36.60 23.81
N GLY A 478 -2.15 -36.06 22.94
CA GLY A 478 -1.11 -36.81 22.23
C GLY A 478 -1.35 -36.90 20.73
N THR A 479 -0.44 -37.61 20.06
CA THR A 479 -0.42 -37.79 18.60
C THR A 479 -0.73 -39.28 18.31
N PHE A 480 -1.64 -39.51 17.40
CA PHE A 480 -2.16 -40.82 17.05
C PHE A 480 -1.98 -41.16 15.59
N HIS A 481 -1.91 -42.42 15.29
CA HIS A 481 -2.00 -43.01 13.96
C HIS A 481 -3.02 -44.12 13.97
N THR A 482 -3.72 -44.36 12.90
CA THR A 482 -4.64 -45.46 12.70
C THR A 482 -4.19 -46.35 11.54
N GLU A 483 -4.12 -47.65 11.76
CA GLU A 483 -4.01 -48.62 10.67
C GLU A 483 -5.35 -48.63 9.93
N TRP A 484 -5.37 -48.00 8.75
CA TRP A 484 -6.58 -47.91 7.93
C TRP A 484 -6.71 -49.18 7.06
N GLU A 485 -7.85 -49.86 7.17
CA GLU A 485 -8.15 -51.02 6.36
C GLU A 485 -8.58 -50.68 4.92
#